data_647c38b63bed6039156f4b449445edf9
#
_entry.id   647c38b63bed6039156f4b449445edf9
#
_cell.length_a   1.000
_cell.length_b   1.000
_cell.length_c   1.000
_cell.angle_alpha   90.00
_cell.angle_beta   90.00
_cell.angle_gamma   90.00
#
_symmetry.space_group_name_H-M   'P 1'
#
loop_
_entity.id
_entity.type
_entity.pdbx_description
1 polymer ?
#
loop_
_entity_poly.entity_id
_entity_poly.type
_entity_poly.pdbx_seq_one_letter_code
_entity_poly.pdbx_strand_id
1 'polypeptide(L)'
;MELVGVLAFATVDSDGAPQIRNISAIHYESDAIYFFTARGKNFCRELLEDGRVQILCYTKYKEMIRMSAKAYAVPEEEQAKWRDIIFEEQPYLANVYPGDTRSIGIIFCIDRAEVEYFNLGVNPIFRDTYTLGGGTITKKGYNITEKCIGCGKCRTKCPQRWLEEGKPYRILQNHCLHCGNCYENCPVKAIVRE
;
A
#
# COMPACT_ATOMS: atom_id res chain seq x y z
N MET A 1 3.27 -10.12 -0.18
CA MET A 1 1.97 -10.07 0.54
C MET A 1 1.45 -11.46 0.80
N GLU A 2 1.45 -12.33 -0.16
CA GLU A 2 1.03 -13.75 -0.06
C GLU A 2 1.67 -14.50 1.13
N LEU A 3 2.99 -14.37 1.34
CA LEU A 3 3.70 -14.99 2.46
C LEU A 3 3.20 -14.60 3.87
N VAL A 4 2.47 -13.50 4.00
CA VAL A 4 1.87 -13.05 5.27
C VAL A 4 0.48 -13.64 5.45
N GLY A 5 -0.25 -13.90 4.36
CA GLY A 5 -1.56 -14.54 4.30
C GLY A 5 -2.72 -13.70 4.81
N VAL A 6 -2.49 -12.81 5.78
CA VAL A 6 -3.52 -11.92 6.35
C VAL A 6 -3.09 -10.47 6.16
N LEU A 7 -3.90 -9.69 5.48
CA LEU A 7 -3.63 -8.28 5.19
C LEU A 7 -4.63 -7.38 5.89
N ALA A 8 -4.15 -6.22 6.38
CA ALA A 8 -5.03 -5.17 6.90
C ALA A 8 -5.55 -4.31 5.73
N PHE A 9 -6.89 -4.26 5.59
CA PHE A 9 -7.60 -3.45 4.61
C PHE A 9 -8.27 -2.27 5.29
N ALA A 10 -7.95 -1.07 4.87
CA ALA A 10 -8.65 0.14 5.27
C ALA A 10 -9.52 0.66 4.12
N THR A 11 -10.75 1.05 4.43
CA THR A 11 -11.76 1.64 3.54
C THR A 11 -12.34 2.87 4.20
N VAL A 12 -13.27 3.52 3.53
CA VAL A 12 -14.02 4.67 4.06
C VAL A 12 -15.49 4.31 4.03
N ASP A 13 -16.21 4.55 5.12
CA ASP A 13 -17.66 4.37 5.19
C ASP A 13 -18.42 5.57 4.60
N SER A 14 -19.76 5.48 4.61
CA SER A 14 -20.66 6.52 4.07
C SER A 14 -20.51 7.88 4.76
N ASP A 15 -20.04 7.90 6.00
CA ASP A 15 -19.84 9.14 6.77
C ASP A 15 -18.42 9.72 6.61
N GLY A 16 -17.59 9.06 5.78
CA GLY A 16 -16.20 9.45 5.57
C GLY A 16 -15.25 8.95 6.65
N ALA A 17 -15.71 8.11 7.59
CA ALA A 17 -14.87 7.57 8.65
C ALA A 17 -14.03 6.37 8.13
N PRO A 18 -12.73 6.31 8.50
CA PRO A 18 -11.89 5.20 8.11
C PRO A 18 -12.28 3.93 8.87
N GLN A 19 -12.37 2.82 8.14
CA GLN A 19 -12.66 1.49 8.66
C GLN A 19 -11.48 0.56 8.37
N ILE A 20 -11.13 -0.35 9.30
CA ILE A 20 -10.02 -1.29 9.12
C ILE A 20 -10.43 -2.69 9.55
N ARG A 21 -9.99 -3.71 8.80
CA ARG A 21 -10.19 -5.13 9.10
C ARG A 21 -9.07 -5.98 8.50
N ASN A 22 -8.92 -7.18 9.02
CA ASN A 22 -8.05 -8.19 8.45
C ASN A 22 -8.81 -9.03 7.43
N ILE A 23 -8.18 -9.25 6.27
CA ILE A 23 -8.67 -10.09 5.18
C ILE A 23 -7.63 -11.16 4.89
N SER A 24 -8.07 -12.40 4.81
CA SER A 24 -7.26 -13.58 4.50
C SER A 24 -7.79 -14.39 3.32
N ALA A 25 -9.06 -14.18 2.91
CA ALA A 25 -9.68 -14.82 1.76
C ALA A 25 -9.22 -14.11 0.47
N ILE A 26 -7.96 -14.31 0.08
CA ILE A 26 -7.28 -13.59 -1.00
C ILE A 26 -6.61 -14.59 -1.91
N HIS A 27 -6.75 -14.36 -3.22
CA HIS A 27 -5.99 -15.00 -4.30
C HIS A 27 -5.10 -13.98 -4.99
N TYR A 28 -3.89 -14.39 -5.35
CA TYR A 28 -2.87 -13.52 -5.95
C TYR A 28 -2.53 -13.99 -7.35
N GLU A 29 -2.75 -13.13 -8.34
CA GLU A 29 -2.20 -13.25 -9.68
C GLU A 29 -0.98 -12.33 -9.83
N SER A 30 -0.26 -12.47 -10.93
CA SER A 30 0.93 -11.64 -11.22
C SER A 30 0.61 -10.15 -11.39
N ASP A 31 -0.61 -9.83 -11.81
CA ASP A 31 -1.08 -8.51 -12.19
C ASP A 31 -2.39 -8.11 -11.50
N ALA A 32 -2.93 -8.92 -10.60
CA ALA A 32 -4.15 -8.66 -9.87
C ALA A 32 -4.21 -9.34 -8.50
N ILE A 33 -5.08 -8.82 -7.64
CA ILE A 33 -5.45 -9.44 -6.37
C ILE A 33 -6.97 -9.60 -6.36
N TYR A 34 -7.43 -10.81 -6.06
CA TYR A 34 -8.84 -11.12 -5.91
C TYR A 34 -9.14 -11.45 -4.45
N PHE A 35 -10.24 -10.97 -3.90
CA PHE A 35 -10.59 -11.26 -2.52
C PHE A 35 -12.09 -11.38 -2.33
N PHE A 36 -12.45 -12.22 -1.35
CA PHE A 36 -13.82 -12.56 -1.03
C PHE A 36 -14.34 -11.75 0.16
N THR A 37 -15.59 -11.29 0.06
CA THR A 37 -16.37 -10.83 1.21
C THR A 37 -17.84 -11.17 1.04
N ALA A 38 -18.62 -11.23 2.13
CA ALA A 38 -20.07 -11.48 2.04
C ALA A 38 -20.83 -10.16 1.79
N ARG A 39 -21.87 -10.21 0.94
CA ARG A 39 -22.68 -9.07 0.50
C ARG A 39 -23.29 -8.24 1.65
N GLY A 40 -23.66 -8.88 2.76
CA GLY A 40 -24.26 -8.21 3.92
C GLY A 40 -23.27 -7.46 4.84
N LYS A 41 -21.97 -7.54 4.58
CA LYS A 41 -20.96 -6.83 5.42
C LYS A 41 -20.81 -5.37 5.02
N ASN A 42 -20.56 -4.51 6.01
CA ASN A 42 -20.22 -3.09 5.77
C ASN A 42 -19.04 -2.97 4.79
N PHE A 43 -18.03 -3.82 4.92
CA PHE A 43 -16.89 -3.85 4.00
C PHE A 43 -17.31 -4.00 2.54
N CYS A 44 -18.26 -4.87 2.24
CA CYS A 44 -18.79 -5.03 0.88
C CYS A 44 -19.46 -3.74 0.40
N ARG A 45 -20.29 -3.12 1.26
CA ARG A 45 -20.97 -1.87 0.95
C ARG A 45 -19.97 -0.73 0.68
N GLU A 46 -18.97 -0.55 1.54
CA GLU A 46 -17.91 0.45 1.40
C GLU A 46 -17.16 0.31 0.07
N LEU A 47 -16.86 -0.93 -0.34
CA LEU A 47 -16.20 -1.21 -1.61
C LEU A 47 -17.10 -0.93 -2.82
N LEU A 48 -18.40 -1.21 -2.73
CA LEU A 48 -19.35 -0.94 -3.81
C LEU A 48 -19.65 0.56 -3.96
N GLU A 49 -19.69 1.31 -2.86
CA GLU A 49 -20.01 2.74 -2.85
C GLU A 49 -18.81 3.62 -3.23
N ASP A 50 -17.64 3.35 -2.67
CA ASP A 50 -16.41 4.15 -2.87
C ASP A 50 -15.32 3.38 -3.62
N GLY A 51 -15.04 2.16 -3.21
CA GLY A 51 -14.04 1.26 -3.77
C GLY A 51 -12.60 1.61 -3.39
N ARG A 52 -12.29 2.79 -2.82
CA ARG A 52 -10.93 3.13 -2.38
C ARG A 52 -10.50 2.22 -1.23
N VAL A 53 -9.30 1.69 -1.35
CA VAL A 53 -8.73 0.79 -0.35
C VAL A 53 -7.25 1.09 -0.12
N GLN A 54 -6.85 1.04 1.15
CA GLN A 54 -5.46 1.01 1.56
C GLN A 54 -5.19 -0.36 2.17
N ILE A 55 -4.13 -1.02 1.71
CA ILE A 55 -3.74 -2.33 2.21
C ILE A 55 -2.38 -2.22 2.87
N LEU A 56 -2.25 -2.83 4.05
CA LEU A 56 -1.00 -2.92 4.78
C LEU A 56 -0.63 -4.38 5.01
N CYS A 57 0.63 -4.69 4.68
CA CYS A 57 1.30 -5.93 5.02
C CYS A 57 2.59 -5.60 5.77
N TYR A 58 2.85 -6.31 6.88
CA TYR A 58 4.09 -6.18 7.63
C TYR A 58 4.68 -7.56 7.90
N THR A 59 5.92 -7.77 7.42
CA THR A 59 6.60 -9.05 7.56
C THR A 59 7.41 -9.14 8.85
N LYS A 60 7.74 -10.36 9.27
CA LYS A 60 8.67 -10.59 10.40
C LYS A 60 10.09 -10.04 10.14
N TYR A 61 10.41 -9.71 8.90
CA TYR A 61 11.71 -9.12 8.50
C TYR A 61 11.72 -7.60 8.54
N LYS A 62 10.70 -6.96 9.16
CA LYS A 62 10.51 -5.50 9.23
C LYS A 62 10.26 -4.83 7.87
N GLU A 63 9.76 -5.60 6.91
CA GLU A 63 9.32 -5.11 5.62
C GLU A 63 7.87 -4.70 5.71
N MET A 64 7.57 -3.50 5.27
CA MET A 64 6.24 -2.95 5.17
C MET A 64 5.88 -2.77 3.69
N ILE A 65 4.76 -3.34 3.29
CA ILE A 65 4.19 -3.12 1.96
C ILE A 65 2.87 -2.40 2.15
N ARG A 66 2.73 -1.23 1.55
CA ARG A 66 1.48 -0.47 1.51
C ARG A 66 0.99 -0.41 0.07
N MET A 67 -0.27 -0.67 -0.13
CA MET A 67 -0.90 -0.59 -1.44
C MET A 67 -2.05 0.41 -1.39
N SER A 68 -2.03 1.37 -2.29
CA SER A 68 -3.11 2.33 -2.52
C SER A 68 -3.81 1.96 -3.81
N ALA A 69 -5.09 1.63 -3.73
CA ALA A 69 -5.83 1.08 -4.86
C ALA A 69 -7.31 1.48 -4.84
N LYS A 70 -7.99 1.10 -5.91
CA LYS A 70 -9.44 1.01 -5.98
C LYS A 70 -9.83 -0.41 -6.32
N ALA A 71 -10.66 -1.02 -5.48
CA ALA A 71 -11.24 -2.33 -5.73
C ALA A 71 -12.58 -2.20 -6.44
N TYR A 72 -12.92 -3.18 -7.27
CA TYR A 72 -14.22 -3.29 -7.93
C TYR A 72 -14.70 -4.73 -7.91
N ALA A 73 -16.01 -4.93 -7.90
CA ALA A 73 -16.59 -6.26 -8.01
C ALA A 73 -16.29 -6.84 -9.41
N VAL A 74 -15.81 -8.07 -9.48
CA VAL A 74 -15.63 -8.74 -10.77
C VAL A 74 -16.97 -8.96 -11.46
N PRO A 75 -17.02 -9.07 -12.80
CA PRO A 75 -18.25 -9.39 -13.54
C PRO A 75 -18.96 -10.64 -13.01
N GLU A 76 -20.28 -10.67 -13.11
CA GLU A 76 -21.09 -11.77 -12.54
C GLU A 76 -20.66 -13.15 -13.08
N GLU A 77 -20.33 -13.23 -14.35
CA GLU A 77 -19.87 -14.44 -15.03
C GLU A 77 -18.54 -14.98 -14.48
N GLU A 78 -17.72 -14.15 -13.86
CA GLU A 78 -16.43 -14.52 -13.28
C GLU A 78 -16.51 -14.83 -11.77
N GLN A 79 -17.58 -14.42 -11.10
CA GLN A 79 -17.74 -14.57 -9.65
C GLN A 79 -17.53 -16.00 -9.15
N ALA A 80 -18.11 -16.97 -9.86
CA ALA A 80 -18.00 -18.38 -9.49
C ALA A 80 -16.57 -18.89 -9.60
N LYS A 81 -15.88 -18.56 -10.70
CA LYS A 81 -14.49 -18.96 -10.96
C LYS A 81 -13.56 -18.52 -9.83
N TRP A 82 -13.55 -17.24 -9.52
CA TRP A 82 -12.63 -16.70 -8.53
C TRP A 82 -13.00 -17.12 -7.10
N ARG A 83 -14.28 -17.29 -6.81
CA ARG A 83 -14.72 -17.83 -5.53
C ARG A 83 -14.21 -19.26 -5.33
N ASP A 84 -14.34 -20.12 -6.34
CA ASP A 84 -13.92 -21.51 -6.23
C ASP A 84 -12.41 -21.61 -6.03
N ILE A 85 -11.59 -20.82 -6.74
CA ILE A 85 -10.15 -20.73 -6.54
C ILE A 85 -9.81 -20.31 -5.10
N ILE A 86 -10.43 -19.23 -4.59
CA ILE A 86 -10.15 -18.73 -3.23
C ILE A 86 -10.54 -19.79 -2.18
N PHE A 87 -11.63 -20.51 -2.35
CA PHE A 87 -12.06 -21.56 -1.41
C PHE A 87 -11.17 -22.81 -1.48
N GLU A 88 -10.59 -23.12 -2.63
CA GLU A 88 -9.60 -24.18 -2.79
C GLU A 88 -8.28 -23.82 -2.07
N GLU A 89 -7.77 -22.61 -2.27
CA GLU A 89 -6.55 -22.13 -1.63
C GLU A 89 -6.70 -21.86 -0.13
N GLN A 90 -7.92 -21.56 0.33
CA GLN A 90 -8.26 -21.23 1.71
C GLN A 90 -9.32 -22.19 2.29
N PRO A 91 -8.97 -23.47 2.55
CA PRO A 91 -9.96 -24.50 2.91
C PRO A 91 -10.78 -24.19 4.17
N TYR A 92 -10.23 -23.36 5.10
CA TYR A 92 -10.97 -22.95 6.29
C TYR A 92 -12.26 -22.18 5.97
N LEU A 93 -12.37 -21.57 4.79
CA LEU A 93 -13.57 -20.85 4.36
C LEU A 93 -14.78 -21.79 4.22
N ALA A 94 -14.56 -23.05 3.91
CA ALA A 94 -15.64 -24.03 3.86
C ALA A 94 -16.28 -24.28 5.24
N ASN A 95 -15.56 -24.06 6.34
CA ASN A 95 -16.10 -24.10 7.69
C ASN A 95 -16.91 -22.84 8.04
N VAL A 96 -16.55 -21.70 7.43
CA VAL A 96 -17.24 -20.42 7.65
C VAL A 96 -18.48 -20.29 6.77
N TYR A 97 -18.40 -20.77 5.54
CA TYR A 97 -19.45 -20.73 4.51
C TYR A 97 -19.64 -22.15 3.90
N PRO A 98 -20.25 -23.10 4.65
CA PRO A 98 -20.39 -24.46 4.19
C PRO A 98 -21.39 -24.58 3.04
N GLY A 99 -21.11 -25.50 2.10
CA GLY A 99 -21.99 -25.82 0.98
C GLY A 99 -22.41 -24.61 0.17
N ASP A 100 -23.69 -24.47 -0.12
CA ASP A 100 -24.24 -23.40 -0.95
C ASP A 100 -24.24 -22.01 -0.28
N THR A 101 -23.99 -21.94 1.04
CA THR A 101 -23.93 -20.65 1.75
C THR A 101 -22.80 -19.75 1.26
N ARG A 102 -21.78 -20.31 0.59
CA ARG A 102 -20.71 -19.55 -0.07
C ARG A 102 -21.22 -18.60 -1.17
N SER A 103 -22.43 -18.85 -1.70
CA SER A 103 -23.08 -17.99 -2.70
C SER A 103 -23.43 -16.58 -2.19
N ILE A 104 -23.43 -16.36 -0.87
CA ILE A 104 -23.58 -15.03 -0.27
C ILE A 104 -22.38 -14.12 -0.55
N GLY A 105 -21.27 -14.69 -0.99
CA GLY A 105 -20.04 -13.96 -1.27
C GLY A 105 -20.07 -13.17 -2.56
N ILE A 106 -19.24 -12.17 -2.58
CA ILE A 106 -18.89 -11.38 -3.77
C ILE A 106 -17.37 -11.27 -3.83
N ILE A 107 -16.83 -11.38 -5.04
CA ILE A 107 -15.41 -11.27 -5.32
C ILE A 107 -15.12 -9.86 -5.82
N PHE A 108 -14.12 -9.26 -5.22
CA PHE A 108 -13.53 -7.98 -5.67
C PHE A 108 -12.15 -8.22 -6.27
N CYS A 109 -11.79 -7.35 -7.21
CA CYS A 109 -10.49 -7.32 -7.86
C CYS A 109 -9.78 -5.99 -7.61
N ILE A 110 -8.46 -6.06 -7.51
CA ILE A 110 -7.53 -4.92 -7.60
C ILE A 110 -6.52 -5.29 -8.68
N ASP A 111 -6.57 -4.64 -9.81
CA ASP A 111 -5.66 -4.82 -10.96
C ASP A 111 -4.82 -3.57 -11.23
N ARG A 112 -5.03 -2.50 -10.47
CA ARG A 112 -4.28 -1.24 -10.57
C ARG A 112 -4.02 -0.66 -9.20
N ALA A 113 -2.73 -0.44 -8.89
CA ALA A 113 -2.33 0.10 -7.60
C ALA A 113 -0.99 0.83 -7.63
N GLU A 114 -0.78 1.72 -6.65
CA GLU A 114 0.54 2.15 -6.19
C GLU A 114 0.95 1.25 -5.03
N VAL A 115 2.16 0.68 -5.09
CA VAL A 115 2.70 -0.23 -4.08
C VAL A 115 3.99 0.35 -3.53
N GLU A 116 3.99 0.77 -2.28
CA GLU A 116 5.19 1.23 -1.57
C GLU A 116 5.79 0.07 -0.76
N TYR A 117 7.05 -0.23 -1.01
CA TYR A 117 7.88 -1.14 -0.22
C TYR A 117 8.80 -0.34 0.70
N PHE A 118 8.82 -0.67 1.97
CA PHE A 118 9.65 -0.01 2.97
C PHE A 118 10.27 -1.03 3.92
N ASN A 119 11.60 -1.10 3.96
CA ASN A 119 12.34 -2.06 4.78
C ASN A 119 13.20 -1.33 5.83
N LEU A 120 12.82 -1.52 7.10
CA LEU A 120 13.56 -1.02 8.28
C LEU A 120 14.55 -2.06 8.82
N GLY A 121 14.56 -3.28 8.28
CA GLY A 121 15.43 -4.38 8.71
C GLY A 121 16.84 -4.33 8.11
N VAL A 122 17.10 -3.41 7.17
CA VAL A 122 18.38 -3.23 6.49
C VAL A 122 19.04 -1.91 6.84
N ASN A 123 20.36 -1.83 6.63
CA ASN A 123 21.12 -0.59 6.82
C ASN A 123 22.01 -0.36 5.58
N PRO A 124 21.78 0.73 4.82
CA PRO A 124 20.73 1.76 5.04
C PRO A 124 19.33 1.19 4.91
N ILE A 125 18.35 1.87 5.51
CA ILE A 125 16.95 1.56 5.25
C ILE A 125 16.67 1.62 3.74
N PHE A 126 15.71 0.84 3.29
CA PHE A 126 15.34 0.85 1.88
C PHE A 126 13.86 1.13 1.68
N ARG A 127 13.55 1.99 0.71
CA ARG A 127 12.20 2.33 0.26
C ARG A 127 12.18 2.37 -1.25
N ASP A 128 11.11 1.86 -1.82
CA ASP A 128 10.81 2.04 -3.25
C ASP A 128 9.32 2.02 -3.50
N THR A 129 8.89 2.49 -4.68
CA THR A 129 7.49 2.52 -5.07
C THR A 129 7.33 1.91 -6.45
N TYR A 130 6.40 0.98 -6.55
CA TYR A 130 6.08 0.22 -7.74
C TYR A 130 4.62 0.45 -8.14
N THR A 131 4.26 0.05 -9.34
CA THR A 131 2.88 0.05 -9.79
C THR A 131 2.42 -1.36 -10.15
N LEU A 132 1.16 -1.63 -9.90
CA LEU A 132 0.43 -2.77 -10.41
C LEU A 132 -0.46 -2.27 -11.55
N GLY A 133 -0.54 -2.97 -12.67
CA GLY A 133 -1.47 -2.71 -13.77
C GLY A 133 -1.46 -1.28 -14.33
N GLY A 134 -0.29 -0.61 -14.35
CA GLY A 134 -0.17 0.76 -14.83
C GLY A 134 -0.76 1.83 -13.89
N GLY A 135 -0.76 1.56 -12.60
CA GLY A 135 -1.09 2.55 -11.56
C GLY A 135 -0.16 3.78 -11.62
N THR A 136 -0.56 4.84 -10.96
CA THR A 136 0.20 6.11 -10.92
C THR A 136 1.00 6.21 -9.64
N ILE A 137 2.30 6.51 -9.75
CA ILE A 137 3.14 6.79 -8.59
C ILE A 137 2.92 8.23 -8.15
N THR A 138 2.50 8.40 -6.91
CA THR A 138 2.41 9.70 -6.25
C THR A 138 3.78 10.08 -5.71
N LYS A 139 4.33 11.19 -6.17
CA LYS A 139 5.58 11.71 -5.62
C LYS A 139 5.40 12.04 -4.14
N LYS A 140 6.36 11.61 -3.33
CA LYS A 140 6.36 11.80 -1.87
C LYS A 140 7.76 12.13 -1.41
N GLY A 141 7.87 12.87 -0.33
CA GLY A 141 9.16 13.13 0.29
C GLY A 141 9.59 14.58 0.17
N TYR A 142 10.88 14.80 -0.06
CA TYR A 142 11.48 16.14 -0.07
C TYR A 142 12.50 16.25 -1.20
N ASN A 143 12.48 17.40 -1.88
CA ASN A 143 13.47 17.76 -2.89
C ASN A 143 14.23 19.02 -2.52
N ILE A 144 15.51 19.08 -2.93
CA ILE A 144 16.36 20.26 -2.72
C ILE A 144 16.41 21.04 -4.03
N THR A 145 15.98 22.30 -3.98
CA THR A 145 15.91 23.20 -5.13
C THR A 145 17.23 23.93 -5.39
N GLU A 146 17.31 24.62 -6.52
CA GLU A 146 18.45 25.47 -6.93
C GLU A 146 18.75 26.63 -5.94
N LYS A 147 17.86 26.92 -5.00
CA LYS A 147 18.12 27.87 -3.90
C LYS A 147 19.16 27.36 -2.90
N CYS A 148 19.60 26.10 -3.04
CA CYS A 148 20.59 25.50 -2.14
C CYS A 148 21.93 26.19 -2.25
N ILE A 149 22.51 26.58 -1.09
CA ILE A 149 23.81 27.22 -1.00
C ILE A 149 24.98 26.24 -0.74
N GLY A 150 24.70 24.93 -0.67
CA GLY A 150 25.72 23.91 -0.46
C GLY A 150 26.27 23.83 0.98
N CYS A 151 25.54 24.32 2.00
CA CYS A 151 26.05 24.40 3.38
C CYS A 151 26.11 23.06 4.15
N GLY A 152 25.60 21.96 3.61
CA GLY A 152 25.66 20.63 4.22
C GLY A 152 24.79 20.39 5.46
N LYS A 153 24.06 21.40 5.96
CA LYS A 153 23.28 21.31 7.19
C LYS A 153 22.19 20.22 7.12
N CYS A 154 21.57 20.04 5.94
CA CYS A 154 20.58 18.98 5.70
C CYS A 154 21.18 17.58 5.92
N ARG A 155 22.40 17.31 5.45
CA ARG A 155 23.10 16.04 5.65
C ARG A 155 23.45 15.81 7.12
N THR A 156 23.95 16.84 7.80
CA THR A 156 24.31 16.75 9.24
C THR A 156 23.10 16.46 10.12
N LYS A 157 21.92 17.01 9.75
CA LYS A 157 20.67 16.82 10.49
C LYS A 157 19.90 15.56 10.10
N CYS A 158 20.25 14.93 8.97
CA CYS A 158 19.57 13.71 8.52
C CYS A 158 19.93 12.52 9.40
N PRO A 159 18.95 11.79 10.00
CA PRO A 159 19.23 10.61 10.80
C PRO A 159 19.92 9.51 9.98
N GLN A 160 19.61 9.40 8.71
CA GLN A 160 20.19 8.41 7.80
C GLN A 160 21.48 8.90 7.11
N ARG A 161 21.71 10.21 7.03
CA ARG A 161 22.85 10.86 6.36
C ARG A 161 23.00 10.56 4.87
N TRP A 162 21.97 10.01 4.24
CA TRP A 162 21.94 9.62 2.83
C TRP A 162 21.54 10.80 1.93
N LEU A 163 22.43 11.80 1.89
CA LEU A 163 22.38 12.91 0.94
C LEU A 163 23.72 13.01 0.24
N GLU A 164 23.68 13.13 -1.08
CA GLU A 164 24.87 13.40 -1.88
C GLU A 164 25.24 14.88 -1.80
N GLU A 165 26.54 15.13 -1.68
CA GLU A 165 27.09 16.47 -1.66
C GLU A 165 27.01 17.11 -3.04
N GLY A 166 26.67 18.40 -3.06
CA GLY A 166 26.54 19.16 -4.28
C GLY A 166 25.93 20.53 -4.03
N LYS A 167 25.71 21.26 -5.10
CA LYS A 167 24.99 22.54 -5.08
C LYS A 167 24.04 22.58 -6.29
N PRO A 168 22.79 22.07 -6.10
CA PRO A 168 22.16 21.64 -4.84
C PRO A 168 22.67 20.27 -4.32
N TYR A 169 22.52 20.03 -3.01
CA TYR A 169 22.58 18.69 -2.44
C TYR A 169 21.44 17.82 -3.02
N ARG A 170 21.61 16.49 -3.05
CA ARG A 170 20.58 15.55 -3.52
C ARG A 170 20.20 14.56 -2.43
N ILE A 171 18.90 14.44 -2.15
CA ILE A 171 18.36 13.42 -1.24
C ILE A 171 18.28 12.09 -1.99
N LEU A 172 18.88 11.03 -1.44
CA LEU A 172 18.72 9.68 -1.95
C LEU A 172 17.39 9.11 -1.46
N GLN A 173 16.37 9.18 -2.33
CA GLN A 173 14.97 8.88 -1.95
C GLN A 173 14.79 7.46 -1.44
N ASN A 174 15.51 6.48 -2.00
CA ASN A 174 15.45 5.08 -1.57
C ASN A 174 15.94 4.84 -0.13
N HIS A 175 16.64 5.82 0.45
CA HIS A 175 17.13 5.76 1.84
C HIS A 175 16.54 6.86 2.71
N CYS A 176 15.47 7.51 2.25
CA CYS A 176 14.84 8.61 2.93
C CYS A 176 13.68 8.15 3.81
N LEU A 177 13.71 8.53 5.11
CA LEU A 177 12.59 8.30 6.04
C LEU A 177 11.38 9.19 5.78
N HIS A 178 11.51 10.22 4.96
CA HIS A 178 10.54 11.31 4.78
C HIS A 178 10.20 12.03 6.11
N CYS A 179 11.15 12.09 7.05
CA CYS A 179 10.93 12.65 8.38
C CYS A 179 10.87 14.18 8.44
N GLY A 180 11.31 14.89 7.37
CA GLY A 180 11.26 16.34 7.30
C GLY A 180 12.39 17.09 7.99
N ASN A 181 13.28 16.42 8.74
CA ASN A 181 14.32 17.09 9.54
C ASN A 181 15.26 17.98 8.70
N CYS A 182 15.59 17.56 7.48
CA CYS A 182 16.35 18.38 6.53
C CYS A 182 15.59 19.65 6.10
N TYR A 183 14.28 19.53 5.89
CA TYR A 183 13.39 20.62 5.51
C TYR A 183 13.32 21.69 6.59
N GLU A 184 13.04 21.30 7.84
CA GLU A 184 12.91 22.21 8.98
C GLU A 184 14.21 22.96 9.29
N ASN A 185 15.36 22.30 9.09
CA ASN A 185 16.67 22.85 9.40
C ASN A 185 17.37 23.57 8.24
N CYS A 186 16.73 23.72 7.09
CA CYS A 186 17.33 24.40 5.94
C CYS A 186 17.34 25.93 6.15
N PRO A 187 18.53 26.58 6.28
CA PRO A 187 18.60 28.01 6.62
C PRO A 187 18.08 28.93 5.51
N VAL A 188 18.09 28.44 4.27
CA VAL A 188 17.65 29.22 3.09
C VAL A 188 16.33 28.69 2.52
N LYS A 189 15.66 27.77 3.23
CA LYS A 189 14.39 27.16 2.81
C LYS A 189 14.41 26.61 1.37
N ALA A 190 15.54 26.01 0.99
CA ALA A 190 15.75 25.44 -0.33
C ALA A 190 15.14 24.03 -0.48
N ILE A 191 14.53 23.45 0.55
CA ILE A 191 13.94 22.12 0.50
C ILE A 191 12.43 22.27 0.42
N VAL A 192 11.80 21.51 -0.49
CA VAL A 192 10.35 21.50 -0.67
C VAL A 192 9.81 20.12 -0.41
N ARG A 193 8.57 20.03 0.06
CA ARG A 193 7.82 18.77 0.20
C ARG A 193 7.07 18.52 -1.10
N GLU A 194 7.11 17.25 -1.57
CA GLU A 194 6.33 16.74 -2.72
C GLU A 194 5.00 16.14 -2.28
#